data_0a15cd1eab683636c2628f40dcbfdbfc
#
_entry.id   0a15cd1eab683636c2628f40dcbfdbfc
#
_cell.length_a   1.000
_cell.length_b   1.000
_cell.length_c   1.000
_cell.angle_alpha   90.00
_cell.angle_beta   90.00
_cell.angle_gamma   90.00
#
_symmetry.space_group_name_H-M   'P 1'
#
loop_
_entity.id
_entity.type
_entity.pdbx_description
1 polymer ?
#
loop_
_entity_poly.entity_id
_entity_poly.type
_entity_poly.pdbx_seq_one_letter_code
_entity_poly.pdbx_strand_id
1 'polypeptide(L)'
;GGWKNRVTSEMGGRYSPITGKWEGHRGLDIAAPKGTEIRAAANGTVLLARYGHASYGNYVVVGHGGGVTTLYAHCSALNVTVGQAVSAGDVIAFVGSTGDSTGDHLHLEVNDNGTLKNPRAYLP
;
A
#
# COMPACT_ATOMS: atom_id res chain seq x y z
N GLY A 1 15.60 4.48 -1.94
CA GLY A 1 15.33 4.61 -0.55
C GLY A 1 15.52 3.35 0.26
N GLY A 2 15.36 3.49 1.53
CA GLY A 2 15.57 2.42 2.51
C GLY A 2 14.44 1.40 2.64
N TRP A 3 13.39 1.49 1.83
CA TRP A 3 12.23 0.61 1.97
C TRP A 3 12.55 -0.87 1.75
N LYS A 4 13.51 -1.17 0.90
CA LYS A 4 13.88 -2.56 0.55
C LYS A 4 14.35 -3.37 1.77
N ASN A 5 14.99 -2.71 2.74
CA ASN A 5 15.47 -3.35 3.96
C ASN A 5 14.36 -3.50 5.01
N ARG A 6 13.17 -2.96 4.75
CA ARG A 6 12.04 -2.95 5.67
C ARG A 6 10.89 -3.85 5.22
N VAL A 7 11.05 -4.55 4.10
CA VAL A 7 10.03 -5.47 3.59
C VAL A 7 9.88 -6.63 4.54
N THR A 8 8.66 -6.84 5.03
CA THR A 8 8.34 -7.94 5.95
C THR A 8 7.55 -9.05 5.28
N SER A 9 6.90 -8.75 4.14
CA SER A 9 6.12 -9.75 3.41
C SER A 9 6.08 -9.38 1.93
N GLU A 10 6.54 -10.29 1.07
CA GLU A 10 6.56 -10.10 -0.38
C GLU A 10 5.17 -10.40 -0.97
N MET A 11 4.92 -9.83 -2.16
CA MET A 11 3.75 -10.21 -2.95
C MET A 11 3.91 -11.64 -3.48
N GLY A 12 2.78 -12.30 -3.69
CA GLY A 12 2.70 -13.64 -4.24
C GLY A 12 2.13 -14.61 -3.24
N GLY A 13 2.35 -15.89 -3.46
CA GLY A 13 1.86 -16.91 -2.57
C GLY A 13 2.99 -17.69 -1.92
N ARG A 14 2.67 -18.29 -0.80
CA ARG A 14 3.59 -19.19 -0.10
C ARG A 14 2.79 -20.23 0.65
N TYR A 15 3.42 -21.35 0.97
CA TYR A 15 2.83 -22.30 1.90
C TYR A 15 3.07 -21.85 3.33
N SER A 16 2.00 -21.85 4.13
CA SER A 16 2.11 -21.53 5.54
C SER A 16 2.94 -22.61 6.24
N PRO A 17 3.96 -22.23 7.04
CA PRO A 17 4.70 -23.21 7.83
C PRO A 17 3.89 -23.80 9.00
N ILE A 18 2.76 -23.15 9.33
CA ILE A 18 1.88 -23.59 10.43
C ILE A 18 0.80 -24.53 9.92
N THR A 19 0.10 -24.16 8.85
CA THR A 19 -1.06 -24.90 8.33
C THR A 19 -0.73 -25.79 7.15
N GLY A 20 0.39 -25.56 6.46
CA GLY A 20 0.76 -26.22 5.22
C GLY A 20 -0.08 -25.80 4.02
N LYS A 21 -0.97 -24.82 4.18
CA LYS A 21 -1.86 -24.32 3.12
C LYS A 21 -1.21 -23.18 2.36
N TRP A 22 -1.60 -23.06 1.08
CA TRP A 22 -1.18 -21.95 0.24
C TRP A 22 -1.84 -20.65 0.70
N GLU A 23 -1.03 -19.61 0.90
CA GLU A 23 -1.47 -18.28 1.28
C GLU A 23 -1.05 -17.28 0.21
N GLY A 24 -2.03 -16.61 -0.42
CA GLY A 24 -1.77 -15.53 -1.37
C GLY A 24 -1.59 -14.20 -0.65
N HIS A 25 -0.64 -13.39 -1.11
CA HIS A 25 -0.41 -12.04 -0.63
C HIS A 25 -0.53 -11.05 -1.79
N ARG A 26 -1.49 -10.10 -1.69
CA ARG A 26 -1.87 -9.21 -2.79
C ARG A 26 -0.87 -8.08 -3.05
N GLY A 27 0.01 -7.81 -2.11
CA GLY A 27 0.92 -6.68 -2.18
C GLY A 27 2.21 -6.89 -1.42
N LEU A 28 2.89 -5.80 -1.14
CA LEU A 28 4.16 -5.75 -0.44
C LEU A 28 3.96 -5.08 0.91
N ASP A 29 4.42 -5.70 1.99
CA ASP A 29 4.40 -5.11 3.33
C ASP A 29 5.78 -4.55 3.68
N ILE A 30 5.78 -3.30 4.13
CA ILE A 30 7.00 -2.56 4.48
C ILE A 30 6.84 -2.08 5.92
N ALA A 31 7.68 -2.60 6.83
CA ALA A 31 7.65 -2.19 8.23
C ALA A 31 8.17 -0.76 8.39
N ALA A 32 7.46 0.04 9.18
CA ALA A 32 7.88 1.38 9.54
C ALA A 32 7.14 1.82 10.81
N PRO A 33 7.70 2.71 11.63
CA PRO A 33 7.01 3.21 12.81
C PRO A 33 5.72 3.96 12.45
N LYS A 34 4.74 3.91 13.35
CA LYS A 34 3.51 4.68 13.23
C LYS A 34 3.83 6.16 13.01
N GLY A 35 3.15 6.77 12.05
CA GLY A 35 3.35 8.18 11.72
C GLY A 35 4.42 8.42 10.65
N THR A 36 5.13 7.39 10.21
CA THR A 36 6.08 7.53 9.09
C THR A 36 5.32 7.98 7.85
N GLU A 37 5.86 8.97 7.13
CA GLU A 37 5.25 9.49 5.92
C GLU A 37 5.18 8.43 4.82
N ILE A 38 4.00 8.30 4.22
CA ILE A 38 3.78 7.48 3.03
C ILE A 38 3.71 8.44 1.84
N ARG A 39 4.55 8.21 0.83
CA ARG A 39 4.67 9.06 -0.33
C ARG A 39 4.11 8.38 -1.58
N ALA A 40 3.50 9.18 -2.46
CA ALA A 40 3.00 8.68 -3.74
C ALA A 40 4.14 8.07 -4.55
N ALA A 41 3.92 6.87 -5.09
CA ALA A 41 4.94 6.17 -5.88
C ALA A 41 5.21 6.83 -7.23
N ALA A 42 4.22 7.55 -7.78
CA ALA A 42 4.31 8.25 -9.06
C ALA A 42 3.24 9.35 -9.12
N ASN A 43 3.33 10.20 -10.13
CA ASN A 43 2.33 11.23 -10.38
C ASN A 43 0.96 10.58 -10.63
N GLY A 44 -0.10 11.22 -10.19
CA GLY A 44 -1.43 10.71 -10.42
C GLY A 44 -2.53 11.55 -9.78
N THR A 45 -3.71 10.94 -9.67
CA THR A 45 -4.89 11.53 -9.05
C THR A 45 -5.44 10.57 -8.00
N VAL A 46 -5.80 11.11 -6.84
CA VAL A 46 -6.39 10.30 -5.75
C VAL A 46 -7.80 9.84 -6.18
N LEU A 47 -7.98 8.53 -6.29
CA LEU A 47 -9.25 7.91 -6.67
C LEU A 47 -10.08 7.54 -5.45
N LEU A 48 -9.45 7.10 -4.37
CA LEU A 48 -10.09 6.77 -3.10
C LEU A 48 -9.23 7.27 -1.95
N ALA A 49 -9.88 7.76 -0.89
CA ALA A 49 -9.27 8.11 0.37
C ALA A 49 -10.31 7.82 1.45
N ARG A 50 -10.21 6.66 2.11
CA ARG A 50 -11.27 6.13 2.97
C ARG A 50 -10.76 5.72 4.33
N TYR A 51 -11.64 5.81 5.31
CA TYR A 51 -11.40 5.39 6.70
C TYR A 51 -12.26 4.19 7.05
N GLY A 52 -11.71 3.28 7.86
CA GLY A 52 -12.50 2.25 8.52
C GLY A 52 -12.86 1.04 7.68
N HIS A 53 -12.13 0.75 6.58
CA HIS A 53 -12.32 -0.50 5.85
C HIS A 53 -11.95 -1.68 6.75
N ALA A 54 -12.74 -2.76 6.72
CA ALA A 54 -12.55 -3.90 7.62
C ALA A 54 -11.17 -4.57 7.46
N SER A 55 -10.66 -4.67 6.23
CA SER A 55 -9.36 -5.28 5.94
C SER A 55 -8.26 -4.23 5.80
N TYR A 56 -8.44 -3.26 4.91
CA TYR A 56 -7.41 -2.25 4.62
C TYR A 56 -7.28 -1.15 5.68
N GLY A 57 -8.27 -1.01 6.58
CA GLY A 57 -8.30 0.09 7.53
C GLY A 57 -8.48 1.43 6.82
N ASN A 58 -7.62 2.39 7.14
CA ASN A 58 -7.58 3.67 6.41
C ASN A 58 -6.67 3.50 5.21
N TYR A 59 -7.15 3.83 4.01
CA TYR A 59 -6.37 3.58 2.80
C TYR A 59 -6.59 4.63 1.72
N VAL A 60 -5.60 4.74 0.83
CA VAL A 60 -5.60 5.64 -0.33
C VAL A 60 -5.36 4.82 -1.59
N VAL A 61 -6.06 5.15 -2.67
CA VAL A 61 -5.78 4.62 -4.01
C VAL A 61 -5.46 5.80 -4.92
N VAL A 62 -4.34 5.72 -5.62
CA VAL A 62 -3.89 6.73 -6.59
C VAL A 62 -3.94 6.11 -7.99
N GLY A 63 -4.57 6.80 -8.93
CA GLY A 63 -4.58 6.43 -10.35
C GLY A 63 -3.49 7.18 -11.10
N HIS A 64 -2.68 6.43 -11.86
CA HIS A 64 -1.50 6.97 -12.56
C HIS A 64 -1.70 7.13 -14.06
N GLY A 65 -2.89 6.82 -14.58
CA GLY A 65 -3.16 6.76 -16.00
C GLY A 65 -2.81 5.39 -16.59
N GLY A 66 -3.30 5.11 -17.80
CA GLY A 66 -3.04 3.86 -18.48
C GLY A 66 -3.58 2.60 -17.76
N GLY A 67 -4.51 2.77 -16.82
CA GLY A 67 -5.08 1.67 -16.06
C GLY A 67 -4.26 1.24 -14.85
N VAL A 68 -3.19 1.95 -14.50
CA VAL A 68 -2.33 1.63 -13.35
C VAL A 68 -2.81 2.37 -12.10
N THR A 69 -2.98 1.64 -10.99
CA THR A 69 -3.30 2.21 -9.69
C THR A 69 -2.36 1.67 -8.61
N THR A 70 -2.14 2.48 -7.57
CA THR A 70 -1.44 2.04 -6.36
C THR A 70 -2.35 2.22 -5.16
N LEU A 71 -2.32 1.26 -4.24
CA LEU A 71 -3.12 1.25 -3.01
C LEU A 71 -2.20 1.22 -1.81
N TYR A 72 -2.49 2.09 -0.84
CA TYR A 72 -1.69 2.27 0.38
C TYR A 72 -2.61 2.05 1.58
N ALA A 73 -2.41 0.97 2.32
CA ALA A 73 -3.34 0.53 3.37
C ALA A 73 -2.76 0.58 4.78
N HIS A 74 -3.63 0.39 5.76
CA HIS A 74 -3.36 0.37 7.20
C HIS A 74 -2.84 1.70 7.75
N CYS A 75 -3.19 2.81 7.10
CA CYS A 75 -2.72 4.13 7.50
C CYS A 75 -3.29 4.56 8.85
N SER A 76 -2.50 5.30 9.64
CA SER A 76 -2.98 5.94 10.85
C SER A 76 -3.78 7.20 10.54
N ALA A 77 -3.39 7.93 9.49
CA ALA A 77 -4.07 9.14 9.03
C ALA A 77 -3.87 9.31 7.52
N LEU A 78 -4.77 10.01 6.87
CA LEU A 78 -4.70 10.36 5.45
C LEU A 78 -4.44 11.86 5.30
N ASN A 79 -3.67 12.23 4.28
CA ASN A 79 -3.27 13.63 4.01
C ASN A 79 -3.78 14.13 2.67
N VAL A 80 -4.67 13.38 2.02
CA VAL A 80 -5.23 13.72 0.70
C VAL A 80 -6.72 13.45 0.67
N THR A 81 -7.39 14.01 -0.33
CA THR A 81 -8.82 13.79 -0.60
C THR A 81 -9.01 13.30 -2.02
N VAL A 82 -10.15 12.66 -2.28
CA VAL A 82 -10.51 12.16 -3.62
C VAL A 82 -10.52 13.32 -4.62
N GLY A 83 -9.90 13.10 -5.78
CA GLY A 83 -9.79 14.07 -6.85
C GLY A 83 -8.54 14.93 -6.80
N GLN A 84 -7.77 14.87 -5.72
CA GLN A 84 -6.54 15.65 -5.57
C GLN A 84 -5.46 15.13 -6.52
N ALA A 85 -4.79 16.04 -7.23
CA ALA A 85 -3.62 15.71 -8.02
C ALA A 85 -2.41 15.58 -7.10
N VAL A 86 -1.60 14.54 -7.30
CA VAL A 86 -0.37 14.31 -6.54
C VAL A 86 0.80 14.08 -7.47
N SER A 87 1.99 14.46 -7.01
CA SER A 87 3.25 14.19 -7.70
C SER A 87 4.00 13.07 -6.98
N ALA A 88 4.86 12.37 -7.71
CA ALA A 88 5.74 11.38 -7.11
C ALA A 88 6.49 12.00 -5.92
N GLY A 89 6.47 11.32 -4.77
CA GLY A 89 7.10 11.81 -3.54
C GLY A 89 6.23 12.68 -2.65
N ASP A 90 5.02 13.10 -3.07
CA ASP A 90 4.11 13.84 -2.21
C ASP A 90 3.66 12.95 -1.05
N VAL A 91 3.58 13.54 0.16
CA VAL A 91 3.08 12.84 1.34
C VAL A 91 1.56 12.70 1.21
N ILE A 92 1.08 11.45 1.15
CA ILE A 92 -0.35 11.15 0.96
C ILE A 92 -1.01 10.56 2.21
N ALA A 93 -0.24 9.97 3.11
CA ALA A 93 -0.75 9.33 4.32
C ALA A 93 0.38 9.07 5.31
N PHE A 94 0.04 8.44 6.42
CA PHE A 94 1.00 8.10 7.48
C PHE A 94 0.81 6.65 7.91
N VAL A 95 1.92 5.95 8.15
CA VAL A 95 1.92 4.53 8.54
C VAL A 95 1.14 4.32 9.84
N GLY A 96 0.43 3.22 9.90
CA GLY A 96 -0.28 2.77 11.09
C GLY A 96 -0.53 1.28 11.07
N SER A 97 -1.56 0.85 11.81
CA SER A 97 -1.94 -0.55 11.94
C SER A 97 -3.47 -0.69 11.96
N THR A 98 -4.17 0.17 11.23
CA THR A 98 -5.64 0.14 11.14
C THR A 98 -6.12 -1.00 10.24
N GLY A 99 -7.33 -1.48 10.47
CA GLY A 99 -7.89 -2.61 9.73
C GLY A 99 -7.31 -3.95 10.21
N ASP A 100 -7.16 -4.90 9.29
CA ASP A 100 -6.62 -6.23 9.57
C ASP A 100 -5.09 -6.19 9.56
N SER A 101 -4.51 -5.75 10.67
CA SER A 101 -3.08 -5.59 10.83
C SER A 101 -2.65 -5.88 12.27
N THR A 102 -1.52 -6.55 12.44
CA THR A 102 -0.95 -6.91 13.75
C THR A 102 0.25 -6.06 14.14
N GLY A 103 0.64 -5.08 13.33
CA GLY A 103 1.75 -4.19 13.63
C GLY A 103 1.87 -3.07 12.62
N ASP A 104 2.59 -2.01 12.98
CA ASP A 104 2.75 -0.83 12.12
C ASP A 104 3.51 -1.18 10.85
N HIS A 105 2.84 -1.03 9.70
CA HIS A 105 3.44 -1.28 8.39
C HIS A 105 2.61 -0.61 7.28
N LEU A 106 3.25 -0.41 6.13
CA LEU A 106 2.56 -0.04 4.90
C LEU A 106 2.28 -1.32 4.11
N HIS A 107 1.04 -1.53 3.70
CA HIS A 107 0.66 -2.53 2.69
C HIS A 107 0.44 -1.82 1.37
N LEU A 108 1.23 -2.15 0.37
CA LEU A 108 1.23 -1.53 -0.94
C LEU A 108 0.80 -2.53 -2.01
N GLU A 109 -0.23 -2.17 -2.79
CA GLU A 109 -0.66 -2.96 -3.96
C GLU A 109 -0.49 -2.13 -5.22
N VAL A 110 -0.08 -2.78 -6.30
CA VAL A 110 -0.09 -2.19 -7.65
C VAL A 110 -1.02 -3.00 -8.52
N ASN A 111 -1.95 -2.33 -9.18
CA ASN A 111 -2.89 -2.93 -10.11
C ASN A 111 -2.69 -2.32 -11.49
N ASP A 112 -2.48 -3.17 -12.50
CA ASP A 112 -2.31 -2.75 -13.89
C ASP A 112 -3.43 -3.39 -14.71
N ASN A 113 -4.42 -2.58 -15.11
CA ASN A 113 -5.58 -3.00 -15.89
C ASN A 113 -6.32 -4.22 -15.29
N GLY A 114 -6.51 -4.21 -13.97
CA GLY A 114 -7.22 -5.28 -13.26
C GLY A 114 -6.34 -6.44 -12.81
N THR A 115 -5.04 -6.42 -13.12
CA THR A 115 -4.09 -7.47 -12.71
C THR A 115 -3.16 -6.93 -11.62
N LEU A 116 -3.11 -7.60 -10.48
CA LEU A 116 -2.15 -7.26 -9.42
C LEU A 116 -0.74 -7.56 -9.90
N LYS A 117 0.14 -6.57 -9.71
CA LYS A 117 1.56 -6.66 -10.09
C LYS A 117 2.43 -6.56 -8.84
N ASN A 118 3.65 -7.10 -8.92
CA ASN A 118 4.59 -7.00 -7.82
C ASN A 118 5.04 -5.53 -7.65
N PRO A 119 4.76 -4.89 -6.50
CA PRO A 119 5.10 -3.49 -6.29
C PRO A 119 6.59 -3.18 -6.44
N ARG A 120 7.47 -4.15 -6.19
CA ARG A 120 8.93 -3.95 -6.34
C ARG A 120 9.32 -3.45 -7.73
N ALA A 121 8.59 -3.85 -8.77
CA ALA A 121 8.87 -3.42 -10.14
C ALA A 121 8.48 -1.95 -10.40
N TYR A 122 7.70 -1.35 -9.52
CA TYR A 122 7.13 0.01 -9.68
C TYR A 122 7.72 1.02 -8.68
N LEU A 123 8.53 0.60 -7.73
CA LEU A 123 9.17 1.46 -6.74
C LEU A 123 10.59 1.81 -7.14
N PRO A 124 11.06 3.03 -6.81
CA PRO A 124 12.46 3.43 -7.07
C PRO A 124 13.48 2.62 -6.28
#